data_8939785bb174ba7890dc8d96cbd203cf
#
_entry.id   8939785bb174ba7890dc8d96cbd203cf
#
_cell.length_a   1.000
_cell.length_b   1.000
_cell.length_c   1.000
_cell.angle_alpha   90.00
_cell.angle_beta   90.00
_cell.angle_gamma   90.00
#
_symmetry.space_group_name_H-M   'P 1'
#
loop_
_entity.id
_entity.type
_entity.pdbx_description
1 polymer ?
#
loop_
_entity_poly.entity_id
_entity_poly.type
_entity_poly.pdbx_seq_one_letter_code
_entity_poly.pdbx_strand_id
1 'polypeptide(L)'
;MRFAISIPQFFGDGEFSPADFRAYFERAEAFGVYESAWAQEMTLGPSPQLAPLEAMTYAAACTSSLRLGCTVFVTTLHSPVQLAKDLATLDQVSGGRVEAGVGSGGPRRPFAAYGIPADRYLARFTEGIRLVKALWTEPSVTFDGEFWQLKGVAMEPKPYQKPHPRLWFGGSAEAAVRRGVRLCDGFFGAGSSPTAAFAAQVATARAVVADRGQRVGFGPGEFPIAKRVYIAIDPSDGSRARQRINDALARMYGHRVPAIESAAIAGTLGECAEAVRAVIDAGAEMVLFTPLFEVPEHMEQIATELIPQLA
;
A
#
# COMPACT_ATOMS: atom_id res chain seq x y z
N MET A 1 16.10 -7.22 6.01
CA MET A 1 14.63 -7.12 5.98
C MET A 1 14.22 -5.65 6.03
N ARG A 2 13.16 -5.23 5.32
CA ARG A 2 12.64 -3.86 5.35
C ARG A 2 11.35 -3.83 6.14
N PHE A 3 11.15 -2.77 6.92
CA PHE A 3 9.95 -2.59 7.71
C PHE A 3 9.26 -1.28 7.36
N ALA A 4 7.95 -1.30 7.38
CA ALA A 4 7.10 -0.17 7.10
C ALA A 4 5.99 -0.06 8.15
N ILE A 5 5.45 1.13 8.31
CA ILE A 5 4.35 1.42 9.23
C ILE A 5 3.17 2.04 8.49
N SER A 6 1.95 1.80 8.94
CA SER A 6 0.79 2.47 8.36
C SER A 6 0.72 3.94 8.77
N ILE A 7 0.27 4.79 7.85
CA ILE A 7 -0.15 6.15 8.18
C ILE A 7 -1.42 6.06 9.06
N PRO A 8 -1.49 6.77 10.19
CA PRO A 8 -2.64 6.74 11.10
C PRO A 8 -3.82 7.55 10.55
N GLN A 9 -4.34 7.15 9.40
CA GLN A 9 -5.42 7.87 8.70
C GLN A 9 -6.83 7.46 9.16
N PHE A 10 -6.95 6.38 9.94
CA PHE A 10 -8.20 5.88 10.53
C PHE A 10 -8.28 6.31 12.00
N PHE A 11 -9.37 6.98 12.37
CA PHE A 11 -9.60 7.52 13.73
C PHE A 11 -11.02 7.18 14.20
N GLY A 12 -11.28 5.87 14.36
CA GLY A 12 -12.61 5.35 14.68
C GLY A 12 -13.13 5.64 16.08
N ASP A 13 -12.28 6.01 17.03
CA ASP A 13 -12.62 6.15 18.44
C ASP A 13 -12.38 7.57 18.99
N GLY A 14 -12.17 8.58 18.12
CA GLY A 14 -11.85 9.94 18.60
C GLY A 14 -11.91 11.00 17.52
N GLU A 15 -11.58 12.22 17.91
CA GLU A 15 -11.42 13.33 16.98
C GLU A 15 -10.01 13.30 16.36
N PHE A 16 -9.91 13.72 15.11
CA PHE A 16 -8.64 13.86 14.43
C PHE A 16 -7.83 15.02 15.04
N SER A 17 -6.60 14.73 15.46
CA SER A 17 -5.65 15.72 15.99
C SER A 17 -4.52 15.93 14.96
N PRO A 18 -4.43 17.11 14.33
CA PRO A 18 -3.31 17.43 13.44
C PRO A 18 -1.94 17.42 14.13
N ALA A 19 -1.90 17.77 15.42
CA ALA A 19 -0.66 17.78 16.20
C ALA A 19 -0.14 16.35 16.43
N ASP A 20 -1.02 15.43 16.86
CA ASP A 20 -0.65 14.03 17.08
C ASP A 20 -0.29 13.35 15.75
N PHE A 21 -0.98 13.71 14.66
CA PHE A 21 -0.69 13.20 13.31
C PHE A 21 0.72 13.62 12.86
N ARG A 22 1.14 14.87 13.15
CA ARG A 22 2.51 15.34 12.91
C ARG A 22 3.52 14.58 13.77
N ALA A 23 3.29 14.55 15.08
CA ALA A 23 4.18 13.90 16.05
C ALA A 23 4.41 12.41 15.71
N TYR A 24 3.39 11.74 15.19
CA TYR A 24 3.50 10.35 14.75
C TYR A 24 4.57 10.18 13.67
N PHE A 25 4.58 11.02 12.62
CA PHE A 25 5.57 10.91 11.54
C PHE A 25 6.98 11.27 12.01
N GLU A 26 7.10 12.33 12.80
CA GLU A 26 8.38 12.75 13.35
C GLU A 26 8.99 11.64 14.23
N ARG A 27 8.16 10.98 15.02
CA ARG A 27 8.57 9.85 15.87
C ARG A 27 8.88 8.60 15.04
N ALA A 28 8.07 8.24 14.05
CA ALA A 28 8.31 7.10 13.17
C ALA A 28 9.66 7.23 12.42
N GLU A 29 9.97 8.43 11.93
CA GLU A 29 11.25 8.73 11.29
C GLU A 29 12.42 8.66 12.28
N ALA A 30 12.22 9.19 13.50
CA ALA A 30 13.27 9.21 14.54
C ALA A 30 13.69 7.81 15.02
N PHE A 31 12.83 6.81 14.96
CA PHE A 31 13.21 5.42 15.27
C PHE A 31 14.22 4.85 14.27
N GLY A 32 14.24 5.32 13.01
CA GLY A 32 15.19 4.88 11.99
C GLY A 32 15.04 3.42 11.53
N VAL A 33 14.05 2.69 12.03
CA VAL A 33 13.80 1.28 11.67
C VAL A 33 12.73 1.14 10.57
N TYR A 34 11.90 2.15 10.38
CA TYR A 34 10.90 2.18 9.33
C TYR A 34 11.46 2.83 8.06
N GLU A 35 11.47 2.10 6.96
CA GLU A 35 11.86 2.64 5.66
C GLU A 35 10.76 3.52 5.06
N SER A 36 9.50 3.20 5.35
CA SER A 36 8.36 3.83 4.67
C SER A 36 7.09 3.85 5.52
N ALA A 37 6.23 4.84 5.26
CA ALA A 37 4.88 4.93 5.80
C ALA A 37 3.84 4.79 4.67
N TRP A 38 2.76 4.02 4.93
CA TRP A 38 1.80 3.64 3.90
C TRP A 38 0.36 3.96 4.28
N ALA A 39 -0.31 4.66 3.37
CA ALA A 39 -1.74 4.88 3.40
C ALA A 39 -2.52 3.70 2.78
N GLN A 40 -3.83 3.75 2.91
CA GLN A 40 -4.78 2.93 2.15
C GLN A 40 -5.93 3.80 1.64
N GLU A 41 -6.56 3.39 0.54
CA GLU A 41 -7.68 4.13 0.00
C GLU A 41 -9.03 3.52 0.37
N MET A 42 -9.85 4.31 1.05
CA MET A 42 -11.26 4.06 1.29
C MET A 42 -12.01 5.39 1.25
N THR A 43 -12.52 5.75 0.07
CA THR A 43 -13.19 7.04 -0.13
C THR A 43 -14.63 7.03 0.39
N LEU A 44 -15.30 5.90 0.28
CA LEU A 44 -16.68 5.70 0.77
C LEU A 44 -16.69 4.53 1.75
N GLY A 45 -17.22 4.75 2.93
CA GLY A 45 -17.29 3.77 4.00
C GLY A 45 -17.84 4.38 5.29
N PRO A 46 -18.15 3.55 6.30
CA PRO A 46 -18.72 4.02 7.56
C PRO A 46 -17.71 4.64 8.51
N SER A 47 -16.42 4.47 8.24
CA SER A 47 -15.35 4.84 9.16
C SER A 47 -14.70 6.15 8.77
N PRO A 48 -14.41 7.03 9.73
CA PRO A 48 -13.67 8.27 9.47
C PRO A 48 -12.22 7.92 9.09
N GLN A 49 -11.86 8.26 7.86
CA GLN A 49 -10.54 8.00 7.30
C GLN A 49 -10.11 9.14 6.38
N LEU A 50 -8.88 9.63 6.57
CA LEU A 50 -8.29 10.63 5.69
C LEU A 50 -8.01 10.02 4.29
N ALA A 51 -8.14 10.84 3.26
CA ALA A 51 -7.75 10.45 1.91
C ALA A 51 -6.23 10.23 1.81
N PRO A 52 -5.78 9.23 1.03
CA PRO A 52 -4.37 8.82 1.05
C PRO A 52 -3.41 9.87 0.52
N LEU A 53 -3.77 10.60 -0.52
CA LEU A 53 -2.86 11.54 -1.17
C LEU A 53 -2.57 12.74 -0.27
N GLU A 54 -3.60 13.28 0.39
CA GLU A 54 -3.48 14.37 1.35
C GLU A 54 -2.70 13.95 2.59
N ALA A 55 -2.96 12.74 3.10
CA ALA A 55 -2.21 12.19 4.23
C ALA A 55 -0.73 11.98 3.90
N MET A 56 -0.41 11.47 2.70
CA MET A 56 0.97 11.31 2.20
C MET A 56 1.65 12.67 2.00
N THR A 57 0.92 13.67 1.49
CA THR A 57 1.46 15.02 1.28
C THR A 57 1.80 15.69 2.61
N TYR A 58 0.94 15.53 3.61
CA TYR A 58 1.21 16.01 4.96
C TYR A 58 2.42 15.30 5.58
N ALA A 59 2.50 13.98 5.44
CA ALA A 59 3.64 13.20 5.90
C ALA A 59 4.95 13.63 5.21
N ALA A 60 4.90 13.96 3.92
CA ALA A 60 6.06 14.47 3.18
C ALA A 60 6.61 15.77 3.77
N ALA A 61 5.70 16.64 4.24
CA ALA A 61 6.08 17.90 4.88
C ALA A 61 6.61 17.75 6.31
N CYS A 62 6.31 16.62 6.98
CA CYS A 62 6.73 16.34 8.36
C CYS A 62 8.00 15.49 8.44
N THR A 63 8.47 14.94 7.32
CA THR A 63 9.59 13.97 7.29
C THR A 63 10.58 14.31 6.18
N SER A 64 11.80 13.79 6.29
CA SER A 64 12.88 14.04 5.35
C SER A 64 13.41 12.80 4.62
N SER A 65 13.28 11.62 5.22
CA SER A 65 13.83 10.36 4.72
C SER A 65 12.78 9.27 4.53
N LEU A 66 11.69 9.29 5.30
CA LEU A 66 10.66 8.27 5.26
C LEU A 66 9.97 8.24 3.89
N ARG A 67 10.01 7.09 3.20
CA ARG A 67 9.29 6.92 1.94
C ARG A 67 7.78 6.84 2.19
N LEU A 68 6.99 7.26 1.21
CA LEU A 68 5.55 7.46 1.38
C LEU A 68 4.79 6.70 0.30
N GLY A 69 3.89 5.83 0.71
CA GLY A 69 3.14 5.00 -0.22
C GLY A 69 1.65 4.91 0.08
N CYS A 70 0.92 4.41 -0.89
CA CYS A 70 -0.46 3.96 -0.70
C CYS A 70 -0.58 2.49 -1.13
N THR A 71 -1.17 1.66 -0.32
CA THR A 71 -1.44 0.25 -0.67
C THR A 71 -2.93 -0.07 -0.52
N VAL A 72 -3.72 0.21 -1.56
CA VAL A 72 -3.41 0.70 -2.89
C VAL A 72 -4.36 1.83 -3.28
N PHE A 73 -3.96 2.70 -4.19
CA PHE A 73 -4.91 3.50 -4.95
C PHE A 73 -5.76 2.56 -5.82
N VAL A 74 -7.07 2.67 -5.73
CA VAL A 74 -8.01 1.95 -6.61
C VAL A 74 -8.07 2.70 -7.93
N THR A 75 -7.06 2.51 -8.77
CA THR A 75 -6.79 3.36 -9.93
C THR A 75 -7.90 3.39 -10.96
N THR A 76 -8.78 2.40 -10.95
CA THR A 76 -9.99 2.39 -11.81
C THR A 76 -11.00 3.47 -11.43
N LEU A 77 -10.96 3.98 -10.20
CA LEU A 77 -11.83 5.06 -9.71
C LEU A 77 -11.24 6.46 -9.97
N HIS A 78 -9.99 6.53 -10.43
CA HIS A 78 -9.29 7.78 -10.71
C HIS A 78 -9.20 8.07 -12.21
N SER A 79 -9.06 9.36 -12.55
CA SER A 79 -8.49 9.77 -13.84
C SER A 79 -6.98 9.44 -13.83
N PRO A 80 -6.46 8.64 -14.75
CA PRO A 80 -5.02 8.34 -14.78
C PRO A 80 -4.17 9.58 -15.07
N VAL A 81 -4.71 10.57 -15.77
CA VAL A 81 -4.03 11.85 -16.03
C VAL A 81 -3.86 12.63 -14.73
N GLN A 82 -4.95 12.75 -13.95
CA GLN A 82 -4.90 13.46 -12.67
C GLN A 82 -4.01 12.73 -11.67
N LEU A 83 -4.18 11.41 -11.53
CA LEU A 83 -3.37 10.61 -10.61
C LEU A 83 -1.88 10.66 -10.96
N ALA A 84 -1.54 10.61 -12.26
CA ALA A 84 -0.15 10.76 -12.71
C ALA A 84 0.42 12.12 -12.32
N LYS A 85 -0.36 13.19 -12.49
CA LYS A 85 0.05 14.56 -12.14
C LYS A 85 0.25 14.71 -10.63
N ASP A 86 -0.69 14.22 -9.83
CA ASP A 86 -0.67 14.35 -8.38
C ASP A 86 0.52 13.59 -7.77
N LEU A 87 0.74 12.35 -8.20
CA LEU A 87 1.87 11.55 -7.75
C LEU A 87 3.22 12.11 -8.22
N ALA A 88 3.30 12.65 -9.44
CA ALA A 88 4.51 13.33 -9.90
C ALA A 88 4.81 14.60 -9.08
N THR A 89 3.77 15.35 -8.73
CA THR A 89 3.89 16.54 -7.87
C THR A 89 4.38 16.14 -6.48
N LEU A 90 3.75 15.14 -5.86
CA LEU A 90 4.16 14.66 -4.55
C LEU A 90 5.59 14.11 -4.58
N ASP A 91 5.98 13.44 -5.66
CA ASP A 91 7.34 12.92 -5.83
C ASP A 91 8.37 14.05 -5.92
N GLN A 92 8.05 15.15 -6.61
CA GLN A 92 8.90 16.34 -6.65
C GLN A 92 9.03 17.01 -5.27
N VAL A 93 7.92 17.29 -4.59
CA VAL A 93 7.95 17.99 -3.29
C VAL A 93 8.52 17.13 -2.17
N SER A 94 8.47 15.81 -2.29
CA SER A 94 9.08 14.87 -1.34
C SER A 94 10.54 14.56 -1.65
N GLY A 95 11.11 15.03 -2.78
CA GLY A 95 12.46 14.68 -3.19
C GLY A 95 12.65 13.21 -3.57
N GLY A 96 11.66 12.60 -4.22
CA GLY A 96 11.75 11.23 -4.73
C GLY A 96 11.40 10.14 -3.72
N ARG A 97 10.53 10.42 -2.76
CA ARG A 97 10.15 9.46 -1.71
C ARG A 97 8.82 8.73 -1.96
N VAL A 98 8.17 8.94 -3.11
CA VAL A 98 6.88 8.31 -3.42
C VAL A 98 7.03 6.84 -3.80
N GLU A 99 6.13 6.02 -3.27
CA GLU A 99 5.89 4.62 -3.63
C GLU A 99 4.41 4.48 -4.05
N ALA A 100 4.16 4.18 -5.31
CA ALA A 100 2.81 4.19 -5.85
C ALA A 100 2.19 2.78 -5.88
N GLY A 101 1.44 2.43 -4.84
CA GLY A 101 0.68 1.17 -4.85
C GLY A 101 -0.62 1.33 -5.64
N VAL A 102 -0.88 0.41 -6.56
CA VAL A 102 -2.00 0.44 -7.48
C VAL A 102 -2.78 -0.87 -7.48
N GLY A 103 -4.08 -0.77 -7.62
CA GLY A 103 -4.96 -1.93 -7.71
C GLY A 103 -6.20 -1.64 -8.56
N SER A 104 -6.74 -2.70 -9.16
CA SER A 104 -7.95 -2.57 -9.99
C SER A 104 -9.24 -2.43 -9.17
N GLY A 105 -9.17 -2.57 -7.85
CA GLY A 105 -10.37 -2.82 -7.06
C GLY A 105 -10.98 -4.19 -7.37
N GLY A 106 -12.24 -4.37 -7.05
CA GLY A 106 -12.99 -5.59 -7.35
C GLY A 106 -14.40 -5.24 -7.80
N PRO A 107 -15.19 -6.22 -8.27
CA PRO A 107 -16.53 -5.96 -8.83
C PRO A 107 -17.52 -5.37 -7.82
N ARG A 108 -17.21 -5.43 -6.52
CA ARG A 108 -18.05 -4.87 -5.45
C ARG A 108 -17.77 -3.38 -5.17
N ARG A 109 -16.81 -2.75 -5.88
CA ARG A 109 -16.53 -1.32 -5.69
C ARG A 109 -17.70 -0.49 -6.20
N PRO A 110 -17.96 0.69 -5.58
CA PRO A 110 -19.08 1.55 -5.95
C PRO A 110 -18.79 2.36 -7.22
N PHE A 111 -18.49 1.68 -8.34
CA PHE A 111 -18.15 2.32 -9.62
C PHE A 111 -19.19 3.34 -10.07
N ALA A 112 -20.47 3.06 -9.83
CA ALA A 112 -21.55 3.97 -10.21
C ALA A 112 -21.48 5.33 -9.49
N ALA A 113 -21.00 5.35 -8.23
CA ALA A 113 -20.81 6.60 -7.49
C ALA A 113 -19.72 7.50 -8.11
N TYR A 114 -18.85 6.93 -8.95
CA TYR A 114 -17.80 7.64 -9.70
C TYR A 114 -18.15 7.84 -11.17
N GLY A 115 -19.39 7.48 -11.59
CA GLY A 115 -19.80 7.57 -12.99
C GLY A 115 -19.05 6.60 -13.91
N ILE A 116 -18.54 5.49 -13.39
CA ILE A 116 -17.68 4.53 -14.10
C ILE A 116 -18.46 3.24 -14.34
N PRO A 117 -18.52 2.72 -15.59
CA PRO A 117 -19.07 1.40 -15.88
C PRO A 117 -18.24 0.30 -15.21
N ALA A 118 -18.90 -0.64 -14.51
CA ALA A 118 -18.24 -1.70 -13.76
C ALA A 118 -17.78 -2.89 -14.64
N ASP A 119 -18.31 -3.03 -15.83
CA ASP A 119 -18.11 -4.21 -16.70
C ASP A 119 -16.71 -4.32 -17.28
N ARG A 120 -16.03 -3.20 -17.52
CA ARG A 120 -14.71 -3.15 -18.16
C ARG A 120 -13.57 -2.71 -17.22
N TYR A 121 -13.76 -2.79 -15.90
CA TYR A 121 -12.79 -2.23 -14.92
C TYR A 121 -11.37 -2.80 -15.04
N LEU A 122 -11.19 -4.07 -15.47
CA LEU A 122 -9.86 -4.67 -15.65
C LEU A 122 -9.13 -4.12 -16.88
N ALA A 123 -9.85 -3.90 -17.99
CA ALA A 123 -9.30 -3.26 -19.18
C ALA A 123 -8.91 -1.82 -18.86
N ARG A 124 -9.83 -1.08 -18.20
CA ARG A 124 -9.60 0.27 -17.70
C ARG A 124 -8.37 0.36 -16.78
N PHE A 125 -8.20 -0.57 -15.84
CA PHE A 125 -7.00 -0.64 -15.01
C PHE A 125 -5.73 -0.77 -15.85
N THR A 126 -5.71 -1.72 -16.78
CA THR A 126 -4.54 -2.02 -17.60
C THR A 126 -4.14 -0.84 -18.48
N GLU A 127 -5.12 -0.22 -19.12
CA GLU A 127 -4.90 0.96 -19.96
C GLU A 127 -4.46 2.17 -19.14
N GLY A 128 -5.12 2.42 -17.98
CA GLY A 128 -4.78 3.51 -17.07
C GLY A 128 -3.34 3.44 -16.56
N ILE A 129 -2.85 2.25 -16.18
CA ILE A 129 -1.44 2.09 -15.75
C ILE A 129 -0.45 2.37 -16.89
N ARG A 130 -0.77 1.95 -18.12
CA ARG A 130 0.07 2.26 -19.29
C ARG A 130 0.12 3.76 -19.55
N LEU A 131 -1.03 4.43 -19.47
CA LEU A 131 -1.11 5.88 -19.66
C LEU A 131 -0.36 6.65 -18.56
N VAL A 132 -0.49 6.24 -17.29
CA VAL A 132 0.29 6.82 -16.18
C VAL A 132 1.79 6.74 -16.45
N LYS A 133 2.28 5.57 -16.87
CA LYS A 133 3.71 5.40 -17.20
C LYS A 133 4.14 6.27 -18.37
N ALA A 134 3.36 6.32 -19.45
CA ALA A 134 3.66 7.16 -20.59
C ALA A 134 3.77 8.65 -20.19
N LEU A 135 2.81 9.15 -19.40
CA LEU A 135 2.81 10.52 -18.89
C LEU A 135 4.05 10.82 -18.03
N TRP A 136 4.55 9.86 -17.28
CA TRP A 136 5.73 10.04 -16.43
C TRP A 136 7.05 10.00 -17.20
N THR A 137 7.11 9.27 -18.32
CA THR A 137 8.39 8.95 -18.98
C THR A 137 8.58 9.60 -20.33
N GLU A 138 7.50 9.87 -21.06
CA GLU A 138 7.57 10.41 -22.41
C GLU A 138 7.47 11.95 -22.43
N PRO A 139 8.28 12.65 -23.20
CA PRO A 139 8.22 14.12 -23.29
C PRO A 139 6.89 14.60 -23.91
N SER A 140 6.32 13.82 -24.82
CA SER A 140 5.04 14.09 -25.44
C SER A 140 4.30 12.76 -25.68
N VAL A 141 3.08 12.67 -25.19
CA VAL A 141 2.27 11.47 -25.22
C VAL A 141 1.20 11.57 -26.29
N THR A 142 1.22 10.63 -27.21
CA THR A 142 0.08 10.31 -28.09
C THR A 142 -0.42 8.93 -27.70
N PHE A 143 -1.65 8.85 -27.25
CA PHE A 143 -2.24 7.63 -26.70
C PHE A 143 -3.62 7.43 -27.30
N ASP A 144 -3.81 6.33 -28.02
CA ASP A 144 -5.06 5.96 -28.66
C ASP A 144 -5.63 4.71 -27.99
N GLY A 145 -6.18 4.94 -26.78
CA GLY A 145 -6.78 3.89 -25.95
C GLY A 145 -8.28 3.77 -26.14
N GLU A 146 -8.85 2.76 -25.55
CA GLU A 146 -10.31 2.58 -25.53
C GLU A 146 -10.98 3.60 -24.59
N PHE A 147 -10.35 3.90 -23.44
CA PHE A 147 -10.91 4.77 -22.40
C PHE A 147 -10.32 6.17 -22.42
N TRP A 148 -9.12 6.34 -22.89
CA TRP A 148 -8.43 7.63 -22.94
C TRP A 148 -7.71 7.83 -24.26
N GLN A 149 -7.90 9.02 -24.86
CA GLN A 149 -7.23 9.45 -26.08
C GLN A 149 -6.48 10.76 -25.82
N LEU A 150 -5.18 10.79 -26.12
CA LEU A 150 -4.35 11.98 -26.03
C LEU A 150 -3.58 12.15 -27.35
N LYS A 151 -3.36 13.39 -27.77
CA LYS A 151 -2.63 13.68 -29.00
C LYS A 151 -1.56 14.75 -28.75
N GLY A 152 -0.29 14.32 -28.68
CA GLY A 152 0.86 15.21 -28.53
C GLY A 152 0.83 16.03 -27.23
N VAL A 153 0.40 15.43 -26.11
CA VAL A 153 0.24 16.12 -24.83
C VAL A 153 1.48 15.94 -23.96
N ALA A 154 2.01 17.00 -23.39
CA ALA A 154 3.05 16.94 -22.38
C ALA A 154 2.43 17.05 -20.98
N MET A 155 3.00 16.34 -20.01
CA MET A 155 2.71 16.48 -18.57
C MET A 155 3.99 16.83 -17.82
N GLU A 156 4.06 18.05 -17.28
CA GLU A 156 5.19 18.54 -16.47
C GLU A 156 4.70 19.05 -15.10
N PRO A 157 5.53 18.94 -14.04
CA PRO A 157 6.83 18.27 -14.05
C PRO A 157 6.72 16.74 -14.16
N LYS A 158 7.75 16.10 -14.68
CA LYS A 158 7.92 14.65 -14.55
C LYS A 158 8.21 14.32 -13.08
N PRO A 159 8.00 13.06 -12.64
CA PRO A 159 8.46 12.62 -11.32
C PRO A 159 9.94 12.90 -11.09
N TYR A 160 10.31 13.13 -9.83
CA TYR A 160 11.72 13.28 -9.41
C TYR A 160 12.50 11.98 -9.65
N GLN A 161 11.90 10.84 -9.26
CA GLN A 161 12.48 9.51 -9.46
C GLN A 161 12.54 9.13 -10.96
N LYS A 162 13.59 8.41 -11.36
CA LYS A 162 13.77 7.93 -12.73
C LYS A 162 13.84 6.40 -12.77
N PRO A 163 13.17 5.74 -13.70
CA PRO A 163 12.33 6.32 -14.77
C PRO A 163 11.02 6.91 -14.24
N HIS A 164 10.52 6.46 -13.10
CA HIS A 164 9.31 6.90 -12.41
C HIS A 164 9.25 6.33 -10.98
N PRO A 165 8.37 6.80 -10.09
CA PRO A 165 8.11 6.17 -8.80
C PRO A 165 7.78 4.69 -8.97
N ARG A 166 8.30 3.83 -8.08
CA ARG A 166 8.01 2.39 -8.14
C ARG A 166 6.51 2.14 -8.05
N LEU A 167 6.00 1.38 -8.99
CA LEU A 167 4.62 0.92 -9.00
C LEU A 167 4.50 -0.44 -8.30
N TRP A 168 3.75 -0.50 -7.21
CA TRP A 168 3.44 -1.72 -6.49
C TRP A 168 2.04 -2.20 -6.85
N PHE A 169 1.92 -3.44 -7.22
CA PHE A 169 0.61 -4.04 -7.47
C PHE A 169 0.04 -4.66 -6.20
N GLY A 170 -1.20 -4.31 -5.84
CA GLY A 170 -1.99 -4.97 -4.81
C GLY A 170 -3.15 -5.76 -5.38
N GLY A 171 -3.22 -7.03 -5.03
CA GLY A 171 -4.31 -7.92 -5.43
C GLY A 171 -4.10 -9.33 -4.90
N SER A 172 -5.17 -10.14 -4.81
CA SER A 172 -5.11 -11.45 -4.17
C SER A 172 -5.37 -12.64 -5.12
N ALA A 173 -6.20 -12.48 -6.14
CA ALA A 173 -6.49 -13.55 -7.09
C ALA A 173 -5.28 -13.82 -8.00
N GLU A 174 -5.00 -15.09 -8.31
CA GLU A 174 -3.84 -15.48 -9.13
C GLU A 174 -3.77 -14.73 -10.48
N ALA A 175 -4.89 -14.65 -11.21
CA ALA A 175 -4.95 -13.93 -12.48
C ALA A 175 -4.67 -12.42 -12.32
N ALA A 176 -5.04 -11.83 -11.17
CA ALA A 176 -4.72 -10.44 -10.84
C ALA A 176 -3.24 -10.27 -10.54
N VAL A 177 -2.63 -11.17 -9.77
CA VAL A 177 -1.18 -11.18 -9.49
C VAL A 177 -0.39 -11.29 -10.80
N ARG A 178 -0.72 -12.25 -11.66
CA ARG A 178 -0.07 -12.41 -12.98
C ARG A 178 -0.15 -11.14 -13.83
N ARG A 179 -1.30 -10.47 -13.85
CA ARG A 179 -1.50 -9.21 -14.60
C ARG A 179 -0.67 -8.08 -13.97
N GLY A 180 -0.77 -7.91 -12.66
CA GLY A 180 -0.09 -6.84 -11.94
C GLY A 180 1.42 -6.93 -12.05
N VAL A 181 2.00 -8.12 -11.92
CA VAL A 181 3.44 -8.35 -12.07
C VAL A 181 3.94 -7.96 -13.46
N ARG A 182 3.13 -8.14 -14.50
CA ARG A 182 3.50 -7.71 -15.86
C ARG A 182 3.47 -6.19 -16.05
N LEU A 183 2.68 -5.49 -15.26
CA LEU A 183 2.46 -4.04 -15.38
C LEU A 183 3.27 -3.22 -14.37
N CYS A 184 3.55 -3.78 -13.19
CA CYS A 184 4.13 -3.05 -12.04
C CYS A 184 5.55 -3.54 -11.71
N ASP A 185 6.17 -2.90 -10.75
CA ASP A 185 7.59 -3.03 -10.42
C ASP A 185 7.82 -3.70 -9.06
N GLY A 186 6.75 -4.01 -8.33
CA GLY A 186 6.72 -4.74 -7.08
C GLY A 186 5.33 -5.33 -6.81
N PHE A 187 5.26 -6.25 -5.86
CA PHE A 187 4.00 -6.86 -5.42
C PHE A 187 3.77 -6.57 -3.93
N PHE A 188 2.54 -6.19 -3.60
CA PHE A 188 2.12 -5.92 -2.23
C PHE A 188 0.98 -6.86 -1.83
N GLY A 189 1.28 -7.83 -0.98
CA GLY A 189 0.28 -8.75 -0.42
C GLY A 189 -0.67 -8.05 0.54
N ALA A 190 -1.97 -8.25 0.33
CA ALA A 190 -3.02 -7.62 1.11
C ALA A 190 -3.07 -8.11 2.57
N GLY A 191 -3.38 -7.23 3.52
CA GLY A 191 -3.56 -7.57 4.93
C GLY A 191 -4.69 -8.56 5.20
N SER A 192 -5.62 -8.69 4.25
CA SER A 192 -6.72 -9.66 4.29
C SER A 192 -6.35 -11.06 3.81
N SER A 193 -5.12 -11.30 3.34
CA SER A 193 -4.68 -12.62 2.89
C SER A 193 -3.91 -13.33 4.00
N PRO A 194 -4.29 -14.54 4.43
CA PRO A 194 -3.50 -15.35 5.34
C PRO A 194 -2.11 -15.68 4.76
N THR A 195 -1.14 -15.98 5.61
CA THR A 195 0.26 -16.23 5.23
C THR A 195 0.40 -17.33 4.17
N ALA A 196 -0.35 -18.42 4.28
CA ALA A 196 -0.33 -19.49 3.27
C ALA A 196 -0.83 -19.03 1.88
N ALA A 197 -1.88 -18.21 1.83
CA ALA A 197 -2.35 -17.63 0.57
C ALA A 197 -1.34 -16.62 0.00
N PHE A 198 -0.67 -15.86 0.86
CA PHE A 198 0.40 -14.97 0.46
C PHE A 198 1.60 -15.73 -0.13
N ALA A 199 2.01 -16.85 0.47
CA ALA A 199 3.07 -17.72 -0.09
C ALA A 199 2.76 -18.18 -1.52
N ALA A 200 1.51 -18.58 -1.79
CA ALA A 200 1.07 -18.94 -3.13
C ALA A 200 1.11 -17.76 -4.11
N GLN A 201 0.75 -16.55 -3.64
CA GLN A 201 0.85 -15.32 -4.44
C GLN A 201 2.32 -14.96 -4.75
N VAL A 202 3.23 -15.16 -3.80
CA VAL A 202 4.68 -14.97 -3.99
C VAL A 202 5.21 -15.94 -5.05
N ALA A 203 4.86 -17.23 -4.96
CA ALA A 203 5.26 -18.22 -5.96
C ALA A 203 4.79 -17.84 -7.38
N THR A 204 3.52 -17.42 -7.49
CA THR A 204 2.97 -16.90 -8.76
C THR A 204 3.72 -15.67 -9.25
N ALA A 205 3.99 -14.71 -8.38
CA ALA A 205 4.71 -13.48 -8.75
C ALA A 205 6.12 -13.79 -9.25
N ARG A 206 6.88 -14.62 -8.52
CA ARG A 206 8.24 -15.03 -8.90
C ARG A 206 8.29 -15.78 -10.22
N ALA A 207 7.34 -16.69 -10.49
CA ALA A 207 7.23 -17.39 -11.75
C ALA A 207 7.01 -16.42 -12.94
N VAL A 208 6.13 -15.42 -12.77
CA VAL A 208 5.89 -14.40 -13.80
C VAL A 208 7.10 -13.48 -13.99
N VAL A 209 7.81 -13.13 -12.91
CA VAL A 209 9.04 -12.34 -12.99
C VAL A 209 10.12 -13.07 -13.79
N ALA A 210 10.29 -14.36 -13.56
CA ALA A 210 11.27 -15.17 -14.29
C ALA A 210 10.97 -15.24 -15.82
N ASP A 211 9.69 -15.24 -16.19
CA ASP A 211 9.23 -15.34 -17.58
C ASP A 211 9.24 -13.98 -18.34
N ARG A 212 9.11 -12.85 -17.65
CA ARG A 212 8.88 -11.54 -18.31
C ARG A 212 10.12 -10.83 -18.87
N GLY A 213 11.33 -11.33 -18.55
CA GLY A 213 12.58 -10.68 -18.90
C GLY A 213 12.88 -9.40 -18.07
N GLN A 214 13.99 -8.74 -18.42
CA GLN A 214 14.45 -7.52 -17.73
C GLN A 214 13.56 -6.31 -18.06
N ARG A 215 13.20 -5.52 -17.05
CA ARG A 215 12.51 -4.23 -17.22
C ARG A 215 13.52 -3.08 -17.25
N VAL A 216 13.24 -2.11 -18.12
CA VAL A 216 14.06 -0.90 -18.22
C VAL A 216 13.87 -0.02 -16.98
N GLY A 217 14.97 0.43 -16.38
CA GLY A 217 14.99 1.41 -15.30
C GLY A 217 14.99 0.84 -13.87
N PHE A 218 14.79 -0.47 -13.70
CA PHE A 218 14.99 -1.17 -12.44
C PHE A 218 16.03 -2.26 -12.64
N GLY A 219 16.82 -2.54 -11.60
CA GLY A 219 17.91 -3.52 -11.67
C GLY A 219 17.49 -4.90 -12.17
N PRO A 220 18.39 -5.69 -12.74
CA PRO A 220 18.11 -7.06 -13.15
C PRO A 220 17.56 -7.88 -11.98
N GLY A 221 16.39 -8.49 -12.15
CA GLY A 221 15.74 -9.29 -11.10
C GLY A 221 15.11 -8.49 -9.96
N GLU A 222 15.18 -7.16 -9.97
CA GLU A 222 14.57 -6.33 -8.94
C GLU A 222 13.05 -6.28 -9.07
N PHE A 223 12.39 -7.10 -8.28
CA PHE A 223 10.95 -7.08 -8.12
C PHE A 223 10.63 -7.37 -6.64
N PRO A 224 10.61 -6.33 -5.80
CA PRO A 224 10.39 -6.51 -4.37
C PRO A 224 8.98 -6.98 -4.07
N ILE A 225 8.88 -7.78 -3.01
CA ILE A 225 7.63 -8.32 -2.49
C ILE A 225 7.42 -7.81 -1.07
N ALA A 226 6.28 -7.19 -0.85
CA ALA A 226 5.86 -6.69 0.45
C ALA A 226 4.59 -7.38 0.94
N LYS A 227 4.38 -7.39 2.25
CA LYS A 227 3.16 -7.89 2.88
C LYS A 227 2.68 -6.90 3.92
N ARG A 228 1.41 -6.48 3.80
CA ARG A 228 0.72 -5.78 4.89
C ARG A 228 0.18 -6.78 5.90
N VAL A 229 0.36 -6.49 7.17
CA VAL A 229 -0.21 -7.24 8.30
C VAL A 229 -0.98 -6.30 9.22
N TYR A 230 -2.22 -6.63 9.53
CA TYR A 230 -2.91 -6.04 10.67
C TYR A 230 -2.30 -6.63 11.93
N ILE A 231 -1.93 -5.80 12.88
CA ILE A 231 -1.20 -6.26 14.07
C ILE A 231 -1.74 -5.63 15.36
N ALA A 232 -1.80 -6.45 16.41
CA ALA A 232 -2.03 -6.01 17.77
C ALA A 232 -1.17 -6.82 18.73
N ILE A 233 -0.43 -6.14 19.60
CA ILE A 233 0.45 -6.75 20.59
C ILE A 233 -0.09 -6.42 21.98
N ASP A 234 -0.30 -7.43 22.80
CA ASP A 234 -0.55 -7.28 24.22
C ASP A 234 0.41 -8.21 24.97
N PRO A 235 1.44 -7.67 25.65
CA PRO A 235 2.46 -8.48 26.30
C PRO A 235 1.92 -9.42 27.37
N SER A 236 0.77 -9.12 27.96
CA SER A 236 0.19 -9.84 29.09
C SER A 236 -0.97 -10.75 28.71
N ASP A 237 -1.68 -10.46 27.60
CA ASP A 237 -2.90 -11.18 27.21
C ASP A 237 -3.11 -11.20 25.69
N GLY A 238 -2.62 -12.24 25.04
CA GLY A 238 -2.77 -12.44 23.60
C GLY A 238 -4.24 -12.60 23.18
N SER A 239 -5.11 -13.10 24.03
CA SER A 239 -6.55 -13.23 23.74
C SER A 239 -7.21 -11.85 23.67
N ARG A 240 -6.82 -10.94 24.56
CA ARG A 240 -7.29 -9.55 24.56
C ARG A 240 -6.81 -8.82 23.30
N ALA A 241 -5.55 -9.00 22.91
CA ALA A 241 -5.03 -8.45 21.65
C ALA A 241 -5.88 -8.90 20.47
N ARG A 242 -6.19 -10.19 20.38
CA ARG A 242 -7.01 -10.78 19.30
C ARG A 242 -8.43 -10.23 19.28
N GLN A 243 -9.07 -10.12 20.43
CA GLN A 243 -10.40 -9.52 20.51
C GLN A 243 -10.39 -8.07 20.03
N ARG A 244 -9.46 -7.25 20.53
CA ARG A 244 -9.35 -5.83 20.20
C ARG A 244 -9.13 -5.58 18.71
N ILE A 245 -8.23 -6.35 18.05
CA ILE A 245 -7.99 -6.20 16.62
C ILE A 245 -9.21 -6.58 15.79
N ASN A 246 -9.93 -7.65 16.19
CA ASN A 246 -11.14 -8.09 15.50
C ASN A 246 -12.25 -7.04 15.61
N ASP A 247 -12.42 -6.41 16.76
CA ASP A 247 -13.38 -5.32 16.97
C ASP A 247 -12.99 -4.06 16.16
N ALA A 248 -11.72 -3.72 16.10
CA ALA A 248 -11.21 -2.62 15.28
C ALA A 248 -11.41 -2.88 13.77
N LEU A 249 -11.15 -4.11 13.31
CA LEU A 249 -11.43 -4.52 11.92
C LEU A 249 -12.92 -4.45 11.60
N ALA A 250 -13.78 -4.90 12.51
CA ALA A 250 -15.23 -4.83 12.32
C ALA A 250 -15.73 -3.37 12.23
N ARG A 251 -15.18 -2.45 13.04
CA ARG A 251 -15.47 -1.02 12.93
C ARG A 251 -14.99 -0.45 11.61
N MET A 252 -13.76 -0.75 11.21
CA MET A 252 -13.16 -0.24 9.96
C MET A 252 -13.95 -0.68 8.72
N TYR A 253 -14.39 -1.94 8.66
CA TYR A 253 -15.13 -2.49 7.51
C TYR A 253 -16.65 -2.34 7.63
N GLY A 254 -17.16 -1.89 8.80
CA GLY A 254 -18.60 -1.77 9.06
C GLY A 254 -19.30 -3.10 9.38
N HIS A 255 -18.58 -4.21 9.34
CA HIS A 255 -19.07 -5.55 9.68
C HIS A 255 -17.92 -6.51 9.93
N ARG A 256 -18.19 -7.62 10.60
CA ARG A 256 -17.19 -8.68 10.78
C ARG A 256 -16.85 -9.38 9.47
N VAL A 257 -15.55 -9.61 9.26
CA VAL A 257 -15.01 -10.30 8.07
C VAL A 257 -14.07 -11.42 8.55
N PRO A 258 -14.58 -12.65 8.79
CA PRO A 258 -13.78 -13.73 9.39
C PRO A 258 -12.46 -14.04 8.68
N ALA A 259 -12.44 -13.92 7.35
CA ALA A 259 -11.21 -14.12 6.56
C ALA A 259 -10.14 -13.08 6.85
N ILE A 260 -10.52 -11.83 7.18
CA ILE A 260 -9.57 -10.77 7.56
C ILE A 260 -9.15 -10.93 9.01
N GLU A 261 -10.09 -11.28 9.89
CA GLU A 261 -9.83 -11.56 11.31
C GLU A 261 -8.81 -12.70 11.47
N SER A 262 -8.95 -13.77 10.68
CA SER A 262 -8.01 -14.90 10.69
C SER A 262 -6.64 -14.60 10.08
N ALA A 263 -6.53 -13.56 9.26
CA ALA A 263 -5.28 -13.13 8.66
C ALA A 263 -4.51 -12.10 9.53
N ALA A 264 -5.18 -11.52 10.53
CA ALA A 264 -4.55 -10.56 11.43
C ALA A 264 -3.59 -11.25 12.40
N ILE A 265 -2.46 -10.62 12.66
CA ILE A 265 -1.47 -11.04 13.65
C ILE A 265 -1.83 -10.38 14.97
N ALA A 266 -2.19 -11.19 15.99
CA ALA A 266 -2.49 -10.66 17.31
C ALA A 266 -2.12 -11.66 18.40
N GLY A 267 -1.52 -11.18 19.46
CA GLY A 267 -1.04 -12.03 20.55
C GLY A 267 -0.08 -11.33 21.48
N THR A 268 0.64 -12.11 22.25
CA THR A 268 1.82 -11.66 23.00
C THR A 268 2.93 -11.26 22.02
N LEU A 269 3.96 -10.59 22.51
CA LEU A 269 5.10 -10.19 21.69
C LEU A 269 5.77 -11.39 20.98
N GLY A 270 5.96 -12.52 21.69
CA GLY A 270 6.54 -13.73 21.12
C GLY A 270 5.68 -14.37 20.02
N GLU A 271 4.36 -14.46 20.24
CA GLU A 271 3.42 -14.97 19.23
C GLU A 271 3.41 -14.08 17.98
N CYS A 272 3.44 -12.77 18.16
CA CYS A 272 3.50 -11.82 17.04
C CYS A 272 4.84 -11.95 16.28
N ALA A 273 5.96 -12.09 16.98
CA ALA A 273 7.27 -12.28 16.36
C ALA A 273 7.32 -13.56 15.51
N GLU A 274 6.80 -14.68 16.04
CA GLU A 274 6.71 -15.96 15.31
C GLU A 274 5.84 -15.81 14.04
N ALA A 275 4.66 -15.19 14.17
CA ALA A 275 3.75 -14.99 13.03
C ALA A 275 4.36 -14.07 11.96
N VAL A 276 5.11 -13.03 12.34
CA VAL A 276 5.80 -12.16 11.40
C VAL A 276 6.97 -12.89 10.72
N ARG A 277 7.73 -13.72 11.44
CA ARG A 277 8.76 -14.60 10.83
C ARG A 277 8.15 -15.49 9.76
N ALA A 278 7.00 -16.11 10.03
CA ALA A 278 6.30 -16.92 9.04
C ALA A 278 5.90 -16.11 7.78
N VAL A 279 5.59 -14.84 7.91
CA VAL A 279 5.35 -13.95 6.76
C VAL A 279 6.64 -13.67 5.98
N ILE A 280 7.75 -13.47 6.67
CA ILE A 280 9.07 -13.29 6.07
C ILE A 280 9.48 -14.54 5.31
N ASP A 281 9.37 -15.72 5.94
CA ASP A 281 9.70 -17.02 5.35
C ASP A 281 8.82 -17.35 4.13
N ALA A 282 7.58 -16.83 4.11
CA ALA A 282 6.70 -16.91 2.95
C ALA A 282 7.14 -16.02 1.77
N GLY A 283 8.22 -15.26 1.91
CA GLY A 283 8.87 -14.48 0.85
C GLY A 283 8.61 -12.97 0.88
N ALA A 284 8.18 -12.42 2.01
CA ALA A 284 8.12 -10.98 2.18
C ALA A 284 9.53 -10.40 2.34
N GLU A 285 9.85 -9.37 1.56
CA GLU A 285 11.09 -8.58 1.65
C GLU A 285 10.86 -7.25 2.37
N MET A 286 9.60 -6.88 2.54
CA MET A 286 9.13 -5.77 3.36
C MET A 286 7.84 -6.16 4.07
N VAL A 287 7.76 -5.87 5.36
CA VAL A 287 6.54 -6.04 6.17
C VAL A 287 5.99 -4.67 6.55
N LEU A 288 4.73 -4.41 6.15
CA LEU A 288 3.99 -3.22 6.57
C LEU A 288 3.12 -3.57 7.78
N PHE A 289 3.46 -3.02 8.91
CA PHE A 289 2.67 -3.13 10.13
C PHE A 289 1.51 -2.12 10.13
N THR A 290 0.32 -2.61 10.43
CA THR A 290 -0.92 -1.81 10.41
C THR A 290 -1.67 -2.01 11.73
N PRO A 291 -1.30 -1.31 12.82
CA PRO A 291 -2.12 -1.22 14.01
C PRO A 291 -3.37 -0.39 13.73
N LEU A 292 -4.49 -0.69 14.41
CA LEU A 292 -5.79 -0.06 14.18
C LEU A 292 -6.33 0.69 15.42
N PHE A 293 -5.64 0.61 16.54
CA PHE A 293 -5.92 1.30 17.80
C PHE A 293 -4.60 1.52 18.53
N GLU A 294 -4.56 2.50 19.45
CA GLU A 294 -3.32 2.87 20.15
C GLU A 294 -2.12 2.91 19.18
N VAL A 295 -2.35 3.59 18.03
CA VAL A 295 -1.45 3.48 16.88
C VAL A 295 -0.04 3.99 17.18
N PRO A 296 0.14 5.11 17.91
CA PRO A 296 1.47 5.58 18.31
C PRO A 296 2.18 4.60 19.25
N GLU A 297 1.48 4.03 20.22
CA GLU A 297 2.02 3.09 21.21
C GLU A 297 2.45 1.78 20.52
N HIS A 298 1.61 1.25 19.63
CA HIS A 298 1.95 0.07 18.84
C HIS A 298 3.12 0.34 17.90
N MET A 299 3.20 1.51 17.27
CA MET A 299 4.34 1.88 16.43
C MET A 299 5.64 1.85 17.25
N GLU A 300 5.65 2.42 18.46
CA GLU A 300 6.81 2.40 19.34
C GLU A 300 7.16 0.97 19.77
N GLN A 301 6.19 0.19 20.22
CA GLN A 301 6.38 -1.20 20.64
C GLN A 301 6.91 -2.06 19.51
N ILE A 302 6.40 -1.89 18.30
CA ILE A 302 6.90 -2.59 17.11
C ILE A 302 8.37 -2.21 16.85
N ALA A 303 8.71 -0.92 16.93
CA ALA A 303 10.06 -0.44 16.69
C ALA A 303 11.07 -0.94 17.72
N THR A 304 10.69 -0.92 19.00
CA THR A 304 11.61 -1.14 20.13
C THR A 304 11.63 -2.58 20.63
N GLU A 305 10.54 -3.33 20.46
CA GLU A 305 10.41 -4.66 21.03
C GLU A 305 10.24 -5.77 19.96
N LEU A 306 9.42 -5.56 18.92
CA LEU A 306 9.13 -6.58 17.92
C LEU A 306 10.24 -6.69 16.87
N ILE A 307 10.61 -5.59 16.21
CA ILE A 307 11.62 -5.58 15.14
C ILE A 307 12.97 -6.16 15.61
N PRO A 308 13.49 -5.85 16.82
CA PRO A 308 14.72 -6.48 17.31
C PRO A 308 14.66 -8.01 17.42
N GLN A 309 13.48 -8.60 17.57
CA GLN A 309 13.32 -10.05 17.60
C GLN A 309 13.27 -10.68 16.19
N LEU A 310 13.15 -9.89 15.15
CA LEU A 310 13.06 -10.34 13.75
C LEU A 310 14.42 -10.25 13.03
N ALA A 311 15.41 -9.66 13.67
CA ALA A 311 16.77 -9.46 13.15
C ALA A 311 17.60 -10.76 13.17
#